data_6079cb116e0f8d7d380e2c032fbde5a4
#
_entry.id   6079cb116e0f8d7d380e2c032fbde5a4
#
_cell.length_a   1.000
_cell.length_b   1.000
_cell.length_c   1.000
_cell.angle_alpha   90.00
_cell.angle_beta   90.00
_cell.angle_gamma   90.00
#
_symmetry.space_group_name_H-M   'P 1'
#
loop_
_entity.id
_entity.type
_entity.pdbx_description
1 polymer ?
#
loop_
_entity_poly.entity_id
_entity_poly.type
_entity_poly.pdbx_seq_one_letter_code
_entity_poly.pdbx_strand_id
1 'polypeptide(L)'
;MIYIKSTNIGDIMKKILLILALLGSTFVAAQERTFQAFFGIKTDNPMAVVSALDSFSNANCPGTSSVRLMQELFNGPEETTHTIIVTFQDKMSYLMWANNWTNCPAAGKFLNTMNEISEQTYQFMGMPLLGDGDPNSDQVFQVFLMDVKDPANYAKAYANLMSSGEQCPSSWALVAMGPGMNVERYGTHFAYCGYSNIDSYLDGYMSNATPNKQYAD
;
A
#
# COMPACT_ATOMS: atom_id res chain seq x y z
N MET A 1 57.09 -34.66 -28.43
CA MET A 1 56.54 -35.35 -27.26
C MET A 1 55.57 -34.37 -26.61
N ILE A 2 54.20 -34.51 -26.80
CA ILE A 2 53.19 -33.59 -26.33
C ILE A 2 52.67 -34.16 -25.03
N TYR A 3 52.83 -33.39 -23.92
CA TYR A 3 52.28 -33.73 -22.59
C TYR A 3 50.91 -33.21 -22.50
N ILE A 4 49.88 -34.07 -22.49
CA ILE A 4 48.48 -33.70 -22.15
C ILE A 4 48.34 -33.82 -20.65
N LYS A 5 48.19 -32.66 -19.98
CA LYS A 5 47.92 -32.58 -18.55
C LYS A 5 46.48 -33.06 -18.29
N SER A 6 46.35 -34.22 -17.65
CA SER A 6 45.10 -34.78 -17.22
C SER A 6 44.42 -33.83 -16.20
N THR A 7 43.40 -33.12 -16.62
CA THR A 7 42.54 -32.36 -15.72
C THR A 7 41.59 -33.32 -15.01
N ASN A 8 41.68 -33.32 -13.69
CA ASN A 8 40.91 -34.21 -12.84
C ASN A 8 39.42 -33.88 -12.95
N ILE A 9 38.61 -34.79 -13.50
CA ILE A 9 37.15 -34.62 -13.75
C ILE A 9 36.42 -34.21 -12.47
N GLY A 10 36.90 -34.62 -11.29
CA GLY A 10 36.36 -34.23 -9.99
C GLY A 10 36.45 -32.73 -9.68
N ASP A 11 37.51 -32.04 -10.15
CA ASP A 11 37.66 -30.60 -9.94
C ASP A 11 36.77 -29.77 -10.88
N ILE A 12 36.50 -30.29 -12.08
CA ILE A 12 35.57 -29.66 -13.03
C ILE A 12 34.12 -29.77 -12.50
N MET A 13 33.73 -30.94 -11.98
CA MET A 13 32.43 -31.15 -11.39
C MET A 13 32.20 -30.27 -10.16
N LYS A 14 33.18 -30.09 -9.26
CA LYS A 14 33.08 -29.19 -8.10
C LYS A 14 32.93 -27.73 -8.51
N LYS A 15 33.63 -27.28 -9.56
CA LYS A 15 33.47 -25.89 -10.07
C LYS A 15 32.12 -25.67 -10.74
N ILE A 16 31.61 -26.65 -11.48
CA ILE A 16 30.25 -26.57 -12.07
C ILE A 16 29.17 -26.57 -10.99
N LEU A 17 29.30 -27.36 -9.92
CA LEU A 17 28.37 -27.36 -8.78
C LEU A 17 28.40 -26.02 -8.02
N LEU A 18 29.56 -25.39 -7.87
CA LEU A 18 29.69 -24.08 -7.22
C LEU A 18 29.06 -22.96 -8.06
N ILE A 19 29.20 -23.02 -9.40
CA ILE A 19 28.58 -22.05 -10.32
C ILE A 19 27.03 -22.22 -10.32
N LEU A 20 26.55 -23.45 -10.29
CA LEU A 20 25.10 -23.72 -10.18
C LEU A 20 24.53 -23.29 -8.84
N ALA A 21 25.26 -23.41 -7.73
CA ALA A 21 24.85 -22.90 -6.43
C ALA A 21 24.81 -21.36 -6.36
N LEU A 22 25.74 -20.68 -7.04
CA LEU A 22 25.76 -19.21 -7.17
C LEU A 22 24.68 -18.68 -8.10
N LEU A 23 24.25 -19.42 -9.12
CA LEU A 23 23.13 -19.06 -10.00
C LEU A 23 21.77 -19.36 -9.36
N GLY A 24 21.70 -20.30 -8.43
CA GLY A 24 20.47 -20.62 -7.66
C GLY A 24 20.08 -19.57 -6.64
N SER A 25 21.00 -18.68 -6.21
CA SER A 25 20.73 -17.66 -5.19
C SER A 25 20.20 -16.32 -5.74
N THR A 26 20.01 -16.18 -7.05
CA THR A 26 19.51 -14.95 -7.68
C THR A 26 18.07 -15.04 -8.22
N PHE A 27 17.38 -16.18 -8.03
CA PHE A 27 15.93 -16.17 -8.11
C PHE A 27 15.38 -15.58 -6.80
N VAL A 28 15.59 -14.30 -6.56
CA VAL A 28 14.63 -13.51 -5.84
C VAL A 28 13.38 -13.60 -6.70
N ALA A 29 12.47 -14.51 -6.35
CA ALA A 29 11.12 -14.48 -6.88
C ALA A 29 10.70 -13.02 -6.76
N ALA A 30 10.42 -12.36 -7.87
CA ALA A 30 9.82 -11.04 -7.86
C ALA A 30 8.54 -11.23 -7.06
N GLN A 31 8.58 -10.85 -5.78
CA GLN A 31 7.43 -10.93 -4.89
C GLN A 31 6.38 -10.11 -5.59
N GLU A 32 5.31 -10.75 -6.05
CA GLU A 32 4.21 -10.05 -6.71
C GLU A 32 3.75 -8.98 -5.73
N ARG A 33 4.06 -7.73 -6.08
CA ARG A 33 3.82 -6.61 -5.18
C ARG A 33 2.34 -6.25 -5.27
N THR A 34 1.65 -6.32 -4.17
CA THR A 34 0.34 -5.70 -4.03
C THR A 34 0.46 -4.21 -4.32
N PHE A 35 -0.55 -3.64 -4.91
CA PHE A 35 -0.68 -2.19 -5.03
C PHE A 35 -2.13 -1.78 -4.84
N GLN A 36 -2.33 -0.50 -4.61
CA GLN A 36 -3.62 0.05 -4.22
C GLN A 36 -3.97 1.24 -5.10
N ALA A 37 -5.24 1.42 -5.38
CA ALA A 37 -5.77 2.65 -5.94
C ALA A 37 -6.60 3.36 -4.86
N PHE A 38 -6.36 4.65 -4.71
CA PHE A 38 -6.99 5.52 -3.74
C PHE A 38 -7.86 6.53 -4.47
N PHE A 39 -9.11 6.68 -4.03
CA PHE A 39 -10.06 7.64 -4.56
C PHE A 39 -10.63 8.44 -3.40
N GLY A 40 -10.18 9.68 -3.24
CA GLY A 40 -10.74 10.63 -2.29
C GLY A 40 -12.06 11.15 -2.80
N ILE A 41 -13.06 11.20 -1.95
CA ILE A 41 -14.38 11.75 -2.26
C ILE A 41 -14.85 12.69 -1.16
N LYS A 42 -15.62 13.69 -1.57
CA LYS A 42 -16.43 14.52 -0.70
C LYS A 42 -17.88 14.09 -0.85
N THR A 43 -18.53 13.74 0.25
CA THR A 43 -19.93 13.35 0.27
C THR A 43 -20.60 13.75 1.57
N ASP A 44 -21.84 14.18 1.48
CA ASP A 44 -22.73 14.42 2.63
C ASP A 44 -23.61 13.20 2.96
N ASN A 45 -23.53 12.15 2.12
CA ASN A 45 -24.34 10.94 2.29
C ASN A 45 -23.48 9.67 2.20
N PRO A 46 -22.67 9.35 3.24
CA PRO A 46 -21.80 8.18 3.23
C PRO A 46 -22.54 6.85 3.11
N MET A 47 -23.79 6.78 3.61
CA MET A 47 -24.58 5.54 3.50
C MET A 47 -25.00 5.25 2.06
N ALA A 48 -25.21 6.28 1.23
CA ALA A 48 -25.47 6.10 -0.20
C ALA A 48 -24.20 5.56 -0.91
N VAL A 49 -23.01 6.00 -0.50
CA VAL A 49 -21.73 5.48 -1.00
C VAL A 49 -21.58 4.00 -0.64
N VAL A 50 -21.82 3.62 0.62
CA VAL A 50 -21.81 2.21 1.06
C VAL A 50 -22.78 1.38 0.21
N SER A 51 -24.01 1.84 0.02
CA SER A 51 -25.01 1.11 -0.78
C SER A 51 -24.60 0.97 -2.25
N ALA A 52 -23.93 1.98 -2.82
CA ALA A 52 -23.42 1.93 -4.19
C ALA A 52 -22.27 0.90 -4.31
N LEU A 53 -21.35 0.90 -3.34
CA LEU A 53 -20.24 -0.07 -3.27
C LEU A 53 -20.74 -1.50 -3.10
N ASP A 54 -21.70 -1.75 -2.21
CA ASP A 54 -22.32 -3.05 -2.00
C ASP A 54 -23.01 -3.55 -3.27
N SER A 55 -23.77 -2.68 -3.92
CA SER A 55 -24.46 -3.00 -5.19
C SER A 55 -23.47 -3.35 -6.28
N PHE A 56 -22.34 -2.64 -6.37
CA PHE A 56 -21.27 -2.91 -7.32
C PHE A 56 -20.54 -4.23 -7.01
N SER A 57 -20.20 -4.47 -5.75
CA SER A 57 -19.53 -5.70 -5.30
C SER A 57 -20.39 -6.94 -5.57
N ASN A 58 -21.70 -6.85 -5.32
CA ASN A 58 -22.65 -7.94 -5.56
C ASN A 58 -22.88 -8.22 -7.06
N ALA A 59 -22.53 -7.30 -7.96
CA ALA A 59 -22.67 -7.48 -9.40
C ALA A 59 -21.60 -8.43 -10.00
N ASN A 60 -20.65 -8.91 -9.20
CA ASN A 60 -19.58 -9.83 -9.61
C ASN A 60 -18.81 -9.38 -10.86
N CYS A 61 -18.53 -8.09 -10.98
CA CYS A 61 -17.62 -7.62 -12.02
C CYS A 61 -16.23 -8.22 -11.75
N PRO A 62 -15.63 -8.95 -12.72
CA PRO A 62 -14.37 -9.61 -12.51
C PRO A 62 -13.22 -8.62 -12.19
N GLY A 63 -12.29 -9.00 -11.33
CA GLY A 63 -11.02 -8.31 -11.14
C GLY A 63 -10.92 -7.38 -9.92
N THR A 64 -11.95 -7.30 -9.07
CA THR A 64 -11.81 -6.60 -7.78
C THR A 64 -11.21 -7.53 -6.74
N SER A 65 -10.15 -7.12 -6.06
CA SER A 65 -9.56 -7.91 -4.97
C SER A 65 -10.21 -7.58 -3.62
N SER A 66 -10.10 -6.34 -3.19
CA SER A 66 -10.83 -5.84 -2.02
C SER A 66 -11.11 -4.35 -2.17
N VAL A 67 -12.23 -3.90 -1.61
CA VAL A 67 -12.61 -2.49 -1.56
C VAL A 67 -12.88 -2.13 -0.12
N ARG A 68 -12.31 -1.00 0.32
CA ARG A 68 -12.51 -0.46 1.65
C ARG A 68 -12.94 0.99 1.53
N LEU A 69 -13.94 1.40 2.29
CA LEU A 69 -14.33 2.79 2.48
C LEU A 69 -13.81 3.25 3.85
N MET A 70 -13.02 4.31 3.86
CA MET A 70 -12.49 4.94 5.07
C MET A 70 -13.09 6.32 5.21
N GLN A 71 -13.53 6.67 6.42
CA GLN A 71 -13.90 8.04 6.76
C GLN A 71 -12.63 8.80 7.14
N GLU A 72 -12.45 9.99 6.60
CA GLU A 72 -11.35 10.87 6.98
C GLU A 72 -11.75 11.75 8.17
N LEU A 73 -11.01 11.59 9.26
CA LEU A 73 -11.14 12.39 10.48
C LEU A 73 -9.87 13.20 10.65
N PHE A 74 -9.99 14.46 11.04
CA PHE A 74 -8.86 15.35 11.35
C PHE A 74 -7.88 15.52 10.16
N ASN A 75 -8.41 15.62 8.94
CA ASN A 75 -7.62 15.80 7.71
C ASN A 75 -7.28 17.28 7.39
N GLY A 76 -7.39 18.16 8.37
CA GLY A 76 -7.03 19.57 8.25
C GLY A 76 -7.93 20.36 7.28
N PRO A 77 -7.35 21.12 6.34
CA PRO A 77 -8.10 21.95 5.39
C PRO A 77 -8.61 21.17 4.16
N GLU A 78 -8.42 19.84 4.13
CA GLU A 78 -8.83 19.03 2.99
C GLU A 78 -10.36 18.84 2.97
N GLU A 79 -10.95 18.93 1.77
CA GLU A 79 -12.39 18.75 1.61
C GLU A 79 -12.83 17.29 1.51
N THR A 80 -11.87 16.37 1.39
CA THR A 80 -12.12 14.94 1.34
C THR A 80 -12.77 14.48 2.63
N THR A 81 -13.90 13.80 2.53
CA THR A 81 -14.60 13.23 3.69
C THR A 81 -14.37 11.72 3.82
N HIS A 82 -14.14 11.05 2.70
CA HIS A 82 -13.93 9.61 2.65
C HIS A 82 -12.91 9.23 1.57
N THR A 83 -12.23 8.11 1.77
CA THR A 83 -11.34 7.50 0.80
C THR A 83 -11.79 6.08 0.49
N ILE A 84 -11.99 5.78 -0.80
CA ILE A 84 -12.19 4.42 -1.29
C ILE A 84 -10.81 3.87 -1.65
N ILE A 85 -10.47 2.73 -1.06
CA ILE A 85 -9.19 2.03 -1.31
C ILE A 85 -9.52 0.72 -2.01
N VAL A 86 -8.96 0.53 -3.22
CA VAL A 86 -9.04 -0.73 -3.98
C VAL A 86 -7.68 -1.39 -3.95
N THR A 87 -7.59 -2.58 -3.39
CA THR A 87 -6.33 -3.34 -3.28
C THR A 87 -6.28 -4.42 -4.35
N PHE A 88 -5.18 -4.45 -5.09
CA PHE A 88 -4.87 -5.45 -6.12
C PHE A 88 -3.72 -6.33 -5.65
N GLN A 89 -3.89 -7.64 -5.71
CA GLN A 89 -2.87 -8.58 -5.26
C GLN A 89 -1.64 -8.59 -6.17
N ASP A 90 -1.88 -8.35 -7.47
CA ASP A 90 -0.87 -8.39 -8.51
C ASP A 90 -1.25 -7.53 -9.72
N LYS A 91 -0.35 -7.43 -10.68
CA LYS A 91 -0.57 -6.74 -11.95
C LYS A 91 -1.75 -7.32 -12.75
N MET A 92 -1.95 -8.64 -12.69
CA MET A 92 -3.02 -9.29 -13.47
C MET A 92 -4.38 -8.94 -12.91
N SER A 93 -4.53 -8.90 -11.59
CA SER A 93 -5.77 -8.45 -10.91
C SER A 93 -6.15 -7.03 -11.35
N TYR A 94 -5.17 -6.12 -11.42
CA TYR A 94 -5.40 -4.77 -11.93
C TYR A 94 -5.81 -4.75 -13.41
N LEU A 95 -5.09 -5.49 -14.27
CA LEU A 95 -5.40 -5.54 -15.70
C LEU A 95 -6.80 -6.12 -15.95
N MET A 96 -7.19 -7.15 -15.20
CA MET A 96 -8.54 -7.72 -15.24
C MET A 96 -9.57 -6.68 -14.81
N TRP A 97 -9.33 -5.99 -13.70
CA TRP A 97 -10.21 -4.92 -13.23
C TRP A 97 -10.34 -3.81 -14.28
N ALA A 98 -9.23 -3.29 -14.81
CA ALA A 98 -9.23 -2.21 -15.80
C ALA A 98 -9.95 -2.59 -17.11
N ASN A 99 -9.73 -3.83 -17.61
CA ASN A 99 -10.39 -4.33 -18.80
C ASN A 99 -11.89 -4.58 -18.59
N ASN A 100 -12.27 -5.06 -17.40
CA ASN A 100 -13.66 -5.41 -17.11
C ASN A 100 -14.48 -4.19 -16.67
N TRP A 101 -13.82 -3.14 -16.16
CA TRP A 101 -14.47 -1.91 -15.75
C TRP A 101 -15.30 -1.30 -16.88
N THR A 102 -14.74 -1.22 -18.09
CA THR A 102 -15.43 -0.68 -19.28
C THR A 102 -16.50 -1.62 -19.85
N ASN A 103 -16.42 -2.92 -19.56
CA ASN A 103 -17.29 -3.95 -20.11
C ASN A 103 -18.36 -4.43 -19.10
N CYS A 104 -18.30 -3.99 -17.86
CA CYS A 104 -19.28 -4.35 -16.84
C CYS A 104 -20.38 -3.28 -16.73
N PRO A 105 -21.66 -3.57 -17.06
CA PRO A 105 -22.73 -2.58 -16.96
C PRO A 105 -22.90 -2.01 -15.53
N ALA A 106 -22.59 -2.81 -14.51
CA ALA A 106 -22.68 -2.37 -13.13
C ALA A 106 -21.61 -1.29 -12.78
N ALA A 107 -20.46 -1.29 -13.45
CA ALA A 107 -19.44 -0.25 -13.28
C ALA A 107 -19.95 1.10 -13.79
N GLY A 108 -20.59 1.14 -14.96
CA GLY A 108 -21.20 2.37 -15.47
C GLY A 108 -22.30 2.90 -14.55
N LYS A 109 -23.15 2.00 -14.01
CA LYS A 109 -24.17 2.37 -13.02
C LYS A 109 -23.55 2.91 -11.75
N PHE A 110 -22.49 2.25 -11.23
CA PHE A 110 -21.76 2.69 -10.05
C PHE A 110 -21.19 4.09 -10.24
N LEU A 111 -20.48 4.34 -11.35
CA LEU A 111 -19.90 5.65 -11.65
C LEU A 111 -20.96 6.76 -11.73
N ASN A 112 -22.07 6.50 -12.40
CA ASN A 112 -23.18 7.47 -12.49
C ASN A 112 -23.72 7.77 -11.09
N THR A 113 -23.97 6.74 -10.27
CA THR A 113 -24.42 6.93 -8.91
C THR A 113 -23.41 7.73 -8.09
N MET A 114 -22.11 7.39 -8.16
CA MET A 114 -21.06 8.12 -7.43
C MET A 114 -20.99 9.59 -7.85
N ASN A 115 -21.13 9.91 -9.13
CA ASN A 115 -21.17 11.29 -9.62
C ASN A 115 -22.37 12.10 -9.11
N GLU A 116 -23.48 11.44 -8.74
CA GLU A 116 -24.68 12.09 -8.18
C GLU A 116 -24.56 12.34 -6.67
N ILE A 117 -23.82 11.47 -5.95
CA ILE A 117 -23.80 11.49 -4.47
C ILE A 117 -22.47 11.94 -3.88
N SER A 118 -21.44 12.17 -4.71
CA SER A 118 -20.11 12.56 -4.25
C SER A 118 -19.35 13.37 -5.31
N GLU A 119 -18.34 14.08 -4.85
CA GLU A 119 -17.35 14.78 -5.68
C GLU A 119 -16.00 14.11 -5.47
N GLN A 120 -15.30 13.76 -6.56
CA GLN A 120 -13.95 13.21 -6.47
C GLN A 120 -12.96 14.33 -6.18
N THR A 121 -12.17 14.18 -5.11
CA THR A 121 -11.19 15.18 -4.65
C THR A 121 -9.78 14.84 -5.09
N TYR A 122 -9.42 13.56 -5.09
CA TYR A 122 -8.14 13.06 -5.60
C TYR A 122 -8.25 11.60 -6.07
N GLN A 123 -7.27 11.17 -6.85
CA GLN A 123 -7.02 9.75 -7.12
C GLN A 123 -5.53 9.51 -7.35
N PHE A 124 -5.03 8.40 -6.88
CA PHE A 124 -3.67 7.97 -7.16
C PHE A 124 -3.48 6.47 -6.95
N MET A 125 -2.38 5.95 -7.48
CA MET A 125 -1.92 4.59 -7.19
C MET A 125 -0.84 4.63 -6.11
N GLY A 126 -0.92 3.71 -5.15
CA GLY A 126 0.08 3.51 -4.10
C GLY A 126 0.71 2.13 -4.20
N MET A 127 2.02 2.05 -3.97
CA MET A 127 2.76 0.81 -3.92
C MET A 127 3.40 0.67 -2.53
N PRO A 128 2.96 -0.30 -1.72
CA PRO A 128 3.62 -0.61 -0.45
C PRO A 128 5.08 -0.99 -0.69
N LEU A 129 5.99 -0.31 0.00
CA LEU A 129 7.43 -0.56 -0.04
C LEU A 129 7.85 -1.45 1.13
N LEU A 130 7.30 -1.16 2.30
CA LEU A 130 7.54 -1.85 3.57
C LEU A 130 6.23 -1.91 4.33
N GLY A 131 6.07 -2.90 5.19
CA GLY A 131 4.91 -3.00 6.07
C GLY A 131 4.94 -4.29 6.88
N ASP A 132 4.17 -4.30 7.96
CA ASP A 132 3.94 -5.45 8.82
C ASP A 132 2.55 -5.37 9.46
N GLY A 133 2.07 -6.49 9.99
CA GLY A 133 0.74 -6.63 10.56
C GLY A 133 -0.37 -6.78 9.51
N ASP A 134 -1.59 -7.03 10.00
CA ASP A 134 -2.77 -7.16 9.15
C ASP A 134 -3.66 -5.90 9.24
N PRO A 135 -3.67 -5.04 8.20
CA PRO A 135 -4.49 -3.84 8.21
C PRO A 135 -6.00 -4.12 8.20
N ASN A 136 -6.43 -5.38 7.96
CA ASN A 136 -7.85 -5.72 8.04
C ASN A 136 -8.34 -5.85 9.48
N SER A 137 -7.44 -6.04 10.43
CA SER A 137 -7.76 -6.05 11.86
C SER A 137 -7.92 -4.64 12.46
N ASP A 138 -7.50 -3.60 11.72
CA ASP A 138 -7.50 -2.22 12.19
C ASP A 138 -8.75 -1.46 11.75
N GLN A 139 -9.24 -0.59 12.64
CA GLN A 139 -10.38 0.28 12.39
C GLN A 139 -9.98 1.75 12.23
N VAL A 140 -8.83 2.14 12.78
CA VAL A 140 -8.31 3.52 12.73
C VAL A 140 -6.91 3.50 12.16
N PHE A 141 -6.62 4.47 11.29
CA PHE A 141 -5.30 4.64 10.70
C PHE A 141 -4.84 6.08 10.87
N GLN A 142 -3.67 6.26 11.44
CA GLN A 142 -2.98 7.53 11.43
C GLN A 142 -2.07 7.58 10.20
N VAL A 143 -2.28 8.57 9.33
CA VAL A 143 -1.55 8.69 8.07
C VAL A 143 -0.63 9.91 8.11
N PHE A 144 0.60 9.71 7.65
CA PHE A 144 1.63 10.75 7.55
C PHE A 144 2.04 10.93 6.09
N LEU A 145 1.73 12.08 5.52
CA LEU A 145 2.15 12.45 4.17
C LEU A 145 3.56 13.04 4.20
N MET A 146 4.41 12.70 3.23
CA MET A 146 5.80 13.17 3.22
C MET A 146 6.39 13.28 1.82
N ASP A 147 7.28 14.28 1.65
CA ASP A 147 8.07 14.46 0.44
C ASP A 147 9.47 13.88 0.66
N VAL A 148 9.65 12.63 0.23
CA VAL A 148 10.90 11.89 0.42
C VAL A 148 11.86 12.18 -0.72
N LYS A 149 13.04 12.77 -0.43
CA LYS A 149 14.06 13.12 -1.42
C LYS A 149 14.98 11.96 -1.80
N ASP A 150 15.23 11.04 -0.85
CA ASP A 150 16.03 9.83 -1.05
C ASP A 150 15.24 8.61 -0.59
N PRO A 151 14.42 8.01 -1.47
CA PRO A 151 13.53 6.90 -1.10
C PRO A 151 14.26 5.67 -0.56
N ALA A 152 15.45 5.36 -1.07
CA ALA A 152 16.18 4.17 -0.67
C ALA A 152 16.72 4.28 0.77
N ASN A 153 17.35 5.41 1.10
CA ASN A 153 17.84 5.66 2.45
C ASN A 153 16.69 5.87 3.43
N TYR A 154 15.61 6.54 3.00
CA TYR A 154 14.42 6.72 3.83
C TYR A 154 13.79 5.37 4.18
N ALA A 155 13.55 4.50 3.21
CA ALA A 155 12.97 3.17 3.44
C ALA A 155 13.82 2.34 4.42
N LYS A 156 15.16 2.40 4.30
CA LYS A 156 16.07 1.72 5.23
C LYS A 156 15.96 2.30 6.65
N ALA A 157 15.95 3.62 6.80
CA ALA A 157 15.81 4.28 8.09
C ALA A 157 14.45 3.98 8.73
N TYR A 158 13.38 4.01 7.92
CA TYR A 158 12.03 3.69 8.37
C TYR A 158 11.91 2.23 8.82
N ALA A 159 12.49 1.27 8.09
CA ALA A 159 12.54 -0.13 8.50
C ALA A 159 13.25 -0.31 9.85
N ASN A 160 14.37 0.39 10.07
CA ASN A 160 15.09 0.35 11.33
C ASN A 160 14.24 0.93 12.49
N LEU A 161 13.54 2.04 12.26
CA LEU A 161 12.65 2.65 13.24
C LEU A 161 11.53 1.67 13.63
N MET A 162 10.86 1.08 12.64
CA MET A 162 9.74 0.18 12.87
C MET A 162 10.15 -1.18 13.48
N SER A 163 11.41 -1.59 13.32
CA SER A 163 11.93 -2.83 13.91
C SER A 163 11.99 -2.81 15.44
N SER A 164 11.89 -1.63 16.08
CA SER A 164 11.81 -1.52 17.55
C SER A 164 10.47 -2.00 18.12
N GLY A 165 9.42 -2.09 17.27
CA GLY A 165 8.08 -2.57 17.66
C GLY A 165 7.26 -1.60 18.53
N GLU A 166 7.80 -0.42 18.85
CA GLU A 166 7.16 0.54 19.77
C GLU A 166 6.35 1.64 19.06
N GLN A 167 6.49 1.76 17.74
CA GLN A 167 5.99 2.93 17.01
C GLN A 167 4.52 2.81 16.57
N CYS A 168 4.10 1.61 16.17
CA CYS A 168 2.74 1.35 15.74
C CYS A 168 2.20 0.10 16.45
N PRO A 169 1.03 0.17 17.12
CA PRO A 169 0.57 -0.91 17.99
C PRO A 169 0.00 -2.11 17.24
N SER A 170 -0.33 -1.98 15.95
CA SER A 170 -0.93 -3.03 15.14
C SER A 170 -0.26 -3.10 13.76
N SER A 171 -0.92 -2.70 12.68
CA SER A 171 -0.31 -2.70 11.36
C SER A 171 0.40 -1.38 11.02
N TRP A 172 1.35 -1.45 10.11
CA TRP A 172 1.99 -0.26 9.55
C TRP A 172 2.47 -0.50 8.12
N ALA A 173 2.57 0.57 7.34
CA ALA A 173 3.27 0.52 6.06
C ALA A 173 3.89 1.86 5.68
N LEU A 174 4.92 1.79 4.84
CA LEU A 174 5.44 2.87 4.02
C LEU A 174 5.02 2.62 2.57
N VAL A 175 4.35 3.58 1.96
CA VAL A 175 3.78 3.47 0.62
C VAL A 175 4.34 4.57 -0.27
N ALA A 176 4.89 4.20 -1.41
CA ALA A 176 5.22 5.16 -2.47
C ALA A 176 3.95 5.55 -3.22
N MET A 177 3.72 6.86 -3.37
CA MET A 177 2.63 7.40 -4.17
C MET A 177 3.07 7.47 -5.64
N GLY A 178 2.22 6.96 -6.52
CA GLY A 178 2.50 6.80 -7.94
C GLY A 178 1.62 7.70 -8.82
N PRO A 179 1.30 7.24 -10.03
CA PRO A 179 0.52 8.01 -11.00
C PRO A 179 -0.79 8.55 -10.41
N GLY A 180 -1.12 9.78 -10.77
CA GLY A 180 -2.33 10.49 -10.35
C GLY A 180 -2.14 11.41 -9.15
N MET A 181 -1.06 11.27 -8.39
CA MET A 181 -0.81 12.10 -7.21
C MET A 181 -0.30 13.49 -7.59
N ASN A 182 -0.84 14.52 -6.92
CA ASN A 182 -0.26 15.85 -6.91
C ASN A 182 0.87 15.91 -5.87
N VAL A 183 2.10 15.74 -6.34
CA VAL A 183 3.30 15.66 -5.49
C VAL A 183 3.55 16.95 -4.72
N GLU A 184 3.24 18.11 -5.30
CA GLU A 184 3.43 19.43 -4.64
C GLU A 184 2.53 19.57 -3.41
N ARG A 185 1.32 18.98 -3.46
CA ARG A 185 0.34 19.07 -2.38
C ARG A 185 0.51 17.96 -1.34
N TYR A 186 0.74 16.72 -1.78
CA TYR A 186 0.65 15.53 -0.92
C TYR A 186 1.99 14.85 -0.68
N GLY A 187 3.05 15.25 -1.40
CA GLY A 187 4.36 14.61 -1.34
C GLY A 187 4.47 13.37 -2.22
N THR A 188 5.51 12.58 -1.95
CA THR A 188 5.89 11.41 -2.77
C THR A 188 5.57 10.08 -2.08
N HIS A 189 5.39 10.09 -0.76
CA HIS A 189 5.14 8.91 0.06
C HIS A 189 4.14 9.21 1.15
N PHE A 190 3.50 8.16 1.66
CA PHE A 190 2.85 8.21 2.95
C PHE A 190 3.24 6.99 3.79
N ALA A 191 3.19 7.17 5.10
CA ALA A 191 3.23 6.07 6.04
C ALA A 191 1.94 6.04 6.84
N TYR A 192 1.58 4.87 7.38
CA TYR A 192 0.48 4.78 8.31
C TYR A 192 0.81 3.89 9.51
N CYS A 193 0.17 4.16 10.63
CA CYS A 193 0.02 3.25 11.76
C CYS A 193 -1.45 2.87 11.92
N GLY A 194 -1.72 1.58 12.05
CA GLY A 194 -3.02 1.01 12.31
C GLY A 194 -3.29 0.82 13.80
N TYR A 195 -4.55 0.98 14.18
CA TYR A 195 -5.05 0.82 15.53
C TYR A 195 -6.34 -0.01 15.51
N SER A 196 -6.52 -0.89 16.46
CA SER A 196 -7.69 -1.77 16.54
C SER A 196 -9.02 -1.00 16.72
N ASN A 197 -8.98 0.19 17.33
CA ASN A 197 -10.13 1.07 17.56
C ASN A 197 -9.69 2.48 17.93
N ILE A 198 -10.66 3.39 18.08
CA ILE A 198 -10.40 4.81 18.39
C ILE A 198 -9.81 4.98 19.81
N ASP A 199 -10.15 4.13 20.76
CA ASP A 199 -9.63 4.18 22.12
C ASP A 199 -8.13 3.91 22.13
N SER A 200 -7.68 2.84 21.47
CA SER A 200 -6.26 2.53 21.33
C SER A 200 -5.48 3.62 20.56
N TYR A 201 -6.12 4.30 19.60
CA TYR A 201 -5.52 5.46 18.94
C TYR A 201 -5.32 6.62 19.91
N LEU A 202 -6.35 6.97 20.70
CA LEU A 202 -6.29 8.07 21.66
C LEU A 202 -5.28 7.80 22.76
N ASP A 203 -5.18 6.58 23.27
CA ASP A 203 -4.17 6.18 24.24
C ASP A 203 -2.76 6.37 23.68
N GLY A 204 -2.51 5.93 22.45
CA GLY A 204 -1.24 6.14 21.76
C GLY A 204 -0.93 7.62 21.54
N TYR A 205 -1.91 8.41 21.12
CA TYR A 205 -1.77 9.85 20.91
C TYR A 205 -1.45 10.58 22.21
N MET A 206 -2.16 10.29 23.30
CA MET A 206 -1.95 10.94 24.59
C MET A 206 -0.65 10.53 25.28
N SER A 207 -0.21 9.28 25.12
CA SER A 207 1.08 8.83 25.66
C SER A 207 2.26 9.50 24.94
N ASN A 208 2.14 9.75 23.63
CA ASN A 208 3.15 10.44 22.82
C ASN A 208 3.10 11.98 22.97
N ALA A 209 1.96 12.54 23.38
CA ALA A 209 1.80 13.97 23.63
C ALA A 209 2.52 14.45 24.92
N THR A 210 2.93 13.54 25.78
CA THR A 210 3.89 13.89 26.85
C THR A 210 5.20 14.26 26.16
N PRO A 211 5.76 15.48 26.35
CA PRO A 211 6.97 15.89 25.64
C PRO A 211 8.07 14.91 25.96
N ASN A 212 8.35 14.01 25.03
CA ASN A 212 9.48 13.14 25.10
C ASN A 212 10.71 14.06 25.03
N LYS A 213 11.54 14.08 26.05
CA LYS A 213 12.78 14.90 26.11
C LYS A 213 13.69 14.74 24.90
N GLN A 214 13.39 13.78 24.04
CA GLN A 214 14.13 13.46 22.81
C GLN A 214 13.88 14.42 21.65
N TYR A 215 12.85 15.30 21.73
CA TYR A 215 12.55 16.32 20.71
C TYR A 215 12.72 17.75 21.23
N ALA A 216 13.33 17.94 22.40
CA ALA A 216 13.50 19.23 23.04
C ALA A 216 14.92 19.82 22.89
N ASP A 217 15.81 19.18 22.09
CA ASP A 217 17.16 19.66 21.78
C ASP A 217 17.33 20.01 20.30
#